data_deb7aaea9800913939b37395e019ac40
#
_entry.id   deb7aaea9800913939b37395e019ac40
#
_cell.length_a   1.000
_cell.length_b   1.000
_cell.length_c   1.000
_cell.angle_alpha   90.00
_cell.angle_beta   90.00
_cell.angle_gamma   90.00
#
_symmetry.space_group_name_H-M   'P 1'
#
loop_
_entity.id
_entity.type
_entity.pdbx_description
1 polymer ?
#
loop_
_entity_poly.entity_id
_entity_poly.type
_entity_poly.pdbx_seq_one_letter_code
_entity_poly.pdbx_strand_id
1 'polypeptide(L)'
;MKSASTTEELEDAFDNHHKQTERQVKRLEKVFQLIDEKPEGKKCEAMDGLIKEGKTIINETKEGSMTRDAALIIAAQKVEHYEIATYGGLVQLALTLGKNRVASLLDKTLQEEEETDRQLTDIAESYINFQAEEEDERSSEPKTESMSMTGTSF
;
A
#
# COMPACT_ATOMS: atom_id res chain seq x y z
N MET A 1 1.21 4.18 6.68
CA MET A 1 0.05 4.40 5.80
C MET A 1 -1.27 4.39 6.56
N LYS A 2 -1.60 3.39 7.40
CA LYS A 2 -2.86 3.31 8.16
C LYS A 2 -3.30 4.64 8.78
N SER A 3 -2.49 5.27 9.62
CA SER A 3 -2.84 6.54 10.31
C SER A 3 -2.91 7.76 9.39
N ALA A 4 -2.64 7.64 8.12
CA ALA A 4 -2.66 8.69 7.12
C ALA A 4 -3.77 8.50 6.08
N SER A 5 -4.43 7.33 6.05
CA SER A 5 -5.60 7.08 5.21
C SER A 5 -6.82 7.87 5.73
N THR A 6 -7.70 8.22 4.82
CA THR A 6 -8.89 9.04 5.06
C THR A 6 -10.12 8.15 5.24
N THR A 7 -10.20 7.07 4.47
CA THR A 7 -11.36 6.17 4.45
C THR A 7 -11.15 5.00 5.40
N GLU A 8 -12.23 4.62 6.11
CA GLU A 8 -12.22 3.49 7.05
C GLU A 8 -11.86 2.17 6.33
N GLU A 9 -12.35 1.99 5.10
CA GLU A 9 -12.07 0.79 4.29
C GLU A 9 -10.58 0.63 4.00
N LEU A 10 -9.89 1.71 3.61
CA LEU A 10 -8.44 1.68 3.38
C LEU A 10 -7.65 1.54 4.69
N GLU A 11 -8.11 2.17 5.77
CA GLU A 11 -7.52 2.01 7.11
C GLU A 11 -7.58 0.56 7.56
N ASP A 12 -8.73 -0.10 7.40
CA ASP A 12 -8.94 -1.51 7.74
C ASP A 12 -8.10 -2.44 6.87
N ALA A 13 -7.98 -2.16 5.57
CA ALA A 13 -7.13 -2.91 4.67
C ALA A 13 -5.66 -2.88 5.14
N PHE A 14 -5.13 -1.70 5.46
CA PHE A 14 -3.77 -1.56 5.99
C PHE A 14 -3.57 -2.22 7.36
N ASP A 15 -4.57 -2.19 8.24
CA ASP A 15 -4.50 -2.86 9.54
C ASP A 15 -4.47 -4.38 9.39
N ASN A 16 -5.30 -4.92 8.51
CA ASN A 16 -5.35 -6.33 8.22
C ASN A 16 -4.05 -6.82 7.57
N HIS A 17 -3.52 -6.07 6.61
CA HIS A 17 -2.25 -6.36 5.98
C HIS A 17 -1.08 -6.31 6.99
N HIS A 18 -1.04 -5.33 7.89
CA HIS A 18 -0.03 -5.28 8.95
C HIS A 18 -0.01 -6.55 9.81
N LYS A 19 -1.18 -7.01 10.26
CA LYS A 19 -1.32 -8.27 11.00
C LYS A 19 -0.90 -9.49 10.18
N GLN A 20 -1.10 -9.44 8.88
CA GLN A 20 -0.67 -10.48 7.93
C GLN A 20 0.85 -10.52 7.82
N THR A 21 1.50 -9.37 7.68
CA THR A 21 2.96 -9.23 7.64
C THR A 21 3.62 -9.77 8.91
N GLU A 22 3.03 -9.54 10.09
CA GLU A 22 3.53 -10.14 11.34
C GLU A 22 3.51 -11.69 11.30
N ARG A 23 2.51 -12.29 10.65
CA ARG A 23 2.45 -13.76 10.45
C ARG A 23 3.48 -14.23 9.43
N GLN A 24 3.76 -13.43 8.41
CA GLN A 24 4.76 -13.71 7.39
C GLN A 24 6.18 -13.70 7.97
N VAL A 25 6.49 -12.75 8.86
CA VAL A 25 7.77 -12.76 9.61
C VAL A 25 7.98 -14.09 10.33
N LYS A 26 6.96 -14.57 11.07
CA LYS A 26 7.03 -15.89 11.74
C LYS A 26 7.18 -17.06 10.77
N ARG A 27 6.59 -16.92 9.57
CA ARG A 27 6.73 -17.91 8.49
C ARG A 27 8.14 -17.91 7.92
N LEU A 28 8.77 -16.76 7.73
CA LEU A 28 10.18 -16.64 7.32
C LEU A 28 11.13 -17.23 8.37
N GLU A 29 10.93 -16.96 9.65
CA GLU A 29 11.72 -17.59 10.72
C GLU A 29 11.69 -19.13 10.60
N LYS A 30 10.52 -19.71 10.28
CA LYS A 30 10.39 -21.14 10.05
C LYS A 30 11.09 -21.61 8.76
N VAL A 31 11.12 -20.78 7.72
CA VAL A 31 11.89 -21.06 6.51
C VAL A 31 13.39 -21.13 6.84
N PHE A 32 13.91 -20.17 7.60
CA PHE A 32 15.31 -20.16 8.04
C PHE A 32 15.67 -21.43 8.84
N GLN A 33 14.79 -21.86 9.77
CA GLN A 33 14.97 -23.12 10.49
C GLN A 33 15.04 -24.35 9.56
N LEU A 34 14.22 -24.37 8.50
CA LEU A 34 14.20 -25.50 7.55
C LEU A 34 15.42 -25.56 6.62
N ILE A 35 16.14 -24.47 6.48
CA ILE A 35 17.38 -24.42 5.68
C ILE A 35 18.64 -24.43 6.57
N ASP A 36 18.47 -24.55 7.90
CA ASP A 36 19.54 -24.54 8.90
C ASP A 36 20.37 -23.25 8.91
N GLU A 37 19.69 -22.11 8.73
CA GLU A 37 20.29 -20.78 8.73
C GLU A 37 19.66 -19.87 9.80
N LYS A 38 20.39 -18.84 10.21
CA LYS A 38 19.88 -17.83 11.13
C LYS A 38 19.23 -16.69 10.37
N PRO A 39 18.06 -16.18 10.84
CA PRO A 39 17.43 -15.02 10.26
C PRO A 39 18.20 -13.74 10.62
N GLU A 40 19.18 -13.39 9.83
CA GLU A 40 19.94 -12.14 9.98
C GLU A 40 19.39 -11.07 9.05
N GLY A 41 18.88 -9.96 9.62
CA GLY A 41 18.37 -8.83 8.85
C GLY A 41 19.49 -8.12 8.10
N LYS A 42 19.24 -7.80 6.84
CA LYS A 42 20.11 -6.97 6.02
C LYS A 42 19.33 -5.78 5.50
N LYS A 43 19.97 -4.61 5.47
CA LYS A 43 19.36 -3.42 4.91
C LYS A 43 18.94 -3.64 3.45
N CYS A 44 17.70 -3.31 3.13
CA CYS A 44 17.15 -3.37 1.78
C CYS A 44 16.95 -1.94 1.24
N GLU A 45 17.84 -1.49 0.36
CA GLU A 45 17.77 -0.15 -0.22
C GLU A 45 16.50 0.08 -1.05
N ALA A 46 15.98 -0.96 -1.72
CA ALA A 46 14.75 -0.87 -2.47
C ALA A 46 13.54 -0.61 -1.54
N MET A 47 13.39 -1.40 -0.46
CA MET A 47 12.32 -1.21 0.51
C MET A 47 12.42 0.14 1.23
N ASP A 48 13.63 0.58 1.60
CA ASP A 48 13.84 1.91 2.17
C ASP A 48 13.39 3.03 1.21
N GLY A 49 13.62 2.85 -0.10
CA GLY A 49 13.16 3.76 -1.15
C GLY A 49 11.64 3.82 -1.24
N LEU A 50 10.96 2.68 -1.25
CA LEU A 50 9.50 2.58 -1.27
C LEU A 50 8.86 3.21 -0.02
N ILE A 51 9.41 2.94 1.16
CA ILE A 51 8.97 3.56 2.42
C ILE A 51 9.13 5.08 2.38
N LYS A 52 10.24 5.58 1.83
CA LYS A 52 10.49 7.01 1.69
C LYS A 52 9.49 7.66 0.73
N GLU A 53 9.17 7.00 -0.38
CA GLU A 53 8.15 7.47 -1.34
C GLU A 53 6.78 7.59 -0.66
N GLY A 54 6.33 6.57 0.08
CA GLY A 54 5.08 6.62 0.83
C GLY A 54 5.04 7.76 1.86
N LYS A 55 6.16 8.06 2.54
CA LYS A 55 6.27 9.22 3.43
C LYS A 55 6.19 10.55 2.68
N THR A 56 6.78 10.63 1.50
CA THR A 56 6.71 11.83 0.64
C THR A 56 5.27 12.10 0.24
N ILE A 57 4.53 11.09 -0.20
CA ILE A 57 3.10 11.17 -0.54
C ILE A 57 2.29 11.74 0.64
N ILE A 58 2.49 11.23 1.86
CA ILE A 58 1.79 11.73 3.05
C ILE A 58 2.07 13.22 3.29
N ASN A 59 3.31 13.66 3.05
CA ASN A 59 3.69 15.05 3.27
C ASN A 59 3.20 16.02 2.18
N GLU A 60 3.07 15.54 0.94
CA GLU A 60 2.72 16.36 -0.23
C GLU A 60 1.21 16.37 -0.52
N THR A 61 0.44 15.47 0.08
CA THR A 61 -1.01 15.40 -0.10
C THR A 61 -1.75 15.99 1.09
N LYS A 62 -2.94 16.54 0.83
CA LYS A 62 -3.79 17.13 1.87
C LYS A 62 -4.37 16.04 2.78
N GLU A 63 -4.27 16.22 4.10
CA GLU A 63 -4.92 15.37 5.07
C GLU A 63 -6.43 15.32 4.88
N GLY A 64 -7.02 14.13 4.94
CA GLY A 64 -8.44 13.91 4.76
C GLY A 64 -8.93 14.00 3.32
N SER A 65 -8.03 13.92 2.32
CA SER A 65 -8.41 13.95 0.90
C SER A 65 -8.43 12.56 0.28
N MET A 66 -9.31 12.35 -0.69
CA MET A 66 -9.34 11.13 -1.51
C MET A 66 -8.13 11.02 -2.42
N THR A 67 -7.58 12.17 -2.86
CA THR A 67 -6.30 12.23 -3.56
C THR A 67 -5.17 11.58 -2.75
N ARG A 68 -5.13 11.80 -1.41
CA ARG A 68 -4.19 11.11 -0.54
C ARG A 68 -4.40 9.61 -0.54
N ASP A 69 -5.63 9.15 -0.39
CA ASP A 69 -5.95 7.71 -0.35
C ASP A 69 -5.59 7.03 -1.67
N ALA A 70 -5.93 7.61 -2.81
CA ALA A 70 -5.53 7.10 -4.13
C ALA A 70 -4.00 7.00 -4.27
N ALA A 71 -3.27 8.02 -3.83
CA ALA A 71 -1.80 8.01 -3.88
C ALA A 71 -1.18 7.00 -2.89
N LEU A 72 -1.79 6.80 -1.71
CA LEU A 72 -1.36 5.78 -0.74
C LEU A 72 -1.58 4.36 -1.25
N ILE A 73 -2.69 4.11 -1.97
CA ILE A 73 -2.94 2.82 -2.62
C ILE A 73 -1.83 2.53 -3.63
N ILE A 74 -1.50 3.46 -4.51
CA ILE A 74 -0.42 3.29 -5.49
C ILE A 74 0.93 3.02 -4.80
N ALA A 75 1.24 3.72 -3.71
CA ALA A 75 2.47 3.48 -2.96
C ALA A 75 2.50 2.11 -2.28
N ALA A 76 1.36 1.65 -1.75
CA ALA A 76 1.23 0.31 -1.17
C ALA A 76 1.41 -0.76 -2.26
N GLN A 77 0.71 -0.65 -3.39
CA GLN A 77 0.85 -1.60 -4.49
C GLN A 77 2.30 -1.73 -5.01
N LYS A 78 3.10 -0.67 -4.99
CA LYS A 78 4.53 -0.77 -5.31
C LYS A 78 5.28 -1.66 -4.32
N VAL A 79 4.93 -1.62 -3.03
CA VAL A 79 5.47 -2.53 -2.01
C VAL A 79 5.04 -3.96 -2.30
N GLU A 80 3.74 -4.19 -2.52
CA GLU A 80 3.20 -5.53 -2.84
C GLU A 80 3.89 -6.11 -4.08
N HIS A 81 4.04 -5.35 -5.16
CA HIS A 81 4.70 -5.81 -6.38
C HIS A 81 6.19 -6.13 -6.16
N TYR A 82 6.89 -5.38 -5.30
CA TYR A 82 8.25 -5.71 -4.91
C TYR A 82 8.30 -7.05 -4.16
N GLU A 83 7.37 -7.29 -3.25
CA GLU A 83 7.28 -8.52 -2.47
C GLU A 83 6.82 -9.71 -3.33
N ILE A 84 5.84 -9.54 -4.21
CA ILE A 84 5.40 -10.54 -5.21
C ILE A 84 6.59 -11.00 -6.07
N ALA A 85 7.36 -10.07 -6.64
CA ALA A 85 8.54 -10.41 -7.44
C ALA A 85 9.59 -11.17 -6.62
N THR A 86 9.82 -10.74 -5.38
CA THR A 86 10.79 -11.35 -4.46
C THR A 86 10.36 -12.76 -4.06
N TYR A 87 9.14 -12.94 -3.57
CA TYR A 87 8.63 -14.23 -3.13
C TYR A 87 8.46 -15.20 -4.31
N GLY A 88 7.99 -14.72 -5.46
CA GLY A 88 7.91 -15.52 -6.68
C GLY A 88 9.27 -16.10 -7.09
N GLY A 89 10.31 -15.28 -7.09
CA GLY A 89 11.69 -15.72 -7.34
C GLY A 89 12.18 -16.74 -6.31
N LEU A 90 11.94 -16.47 -5.01
CA LEU A 90 12.35 -17.37 -3.91
C LEU A 90 11.63 -18.73 -3.96
N VAL A 91 10.36 -18.77 -4.32
CA VAL A 91 9.59 -20.01 -4.53
C VAL A 91 10.26 -20.86 -5.61
N GLN A 92 10.58 -20.27 -6.77
CA GLN A 92 11.21 -20.99 -7.87
C GLN A 92 12.61 -21.51 -7.51
N LEU A 93 13.40 -20.71 -6.80
CA LEU A 93 14.70 -21.14 -6.28
C LEU A 93 14.57 -22.31 -5.30
N ALA A 94 13.62 -22.26 -4.38
CA ALA A 94 13.37 -23.34 -3.42
C ALA A 94 12.95 -24.64 -4.12
N LEU A 95 12.11 -24.57 -5.15
CA LEU A 95 11.73 -25.72 -5.97
C LEU A 95 12.93 -26.31 -6.72
N THR A 96 13.74 -25.46 -7.33
CA THR A 96 14.97 -25.88 -8.04
C THR A 96 15.94 -26.62 -7.12
N LEU A 97 16.02 -26.21 -5.85
CA LEU A 97 16.84 -26.84 -4.82
C LEU A 97 16.18 -28.06 -4.15
N GLY A 98 15.00 -28.48 -4.60
CA GLY A 98 14.24 -29.60 -4.02
C GLY A 98 13.69 -29.33 -2.61
N LYS A 99 13.66 -28.07 -2.17
CA LYS A 99 13.19 -27.67 -0.84
C LYS A 99 11.67 -27.41 -0.84
N ASN A 100 10.87 -28.42 -1.16
CA ASN A 100 9.42 -28.29 -1.35
C ASN A 100 8.67 -27.69 -0.15
N ARG A 101 9.07 -27.99 1.08
CA ARG A 101 8.44 -27.39 2.29
C ARG A 101 8.72 -25.89 2.39
N VAL A 102 9.91 -25.47 2.03
CA VAL A 102 10.30 -24.04 1.96
C VAL A 102 9.49 -23.34 0.87
N ALA A 103 9.45 -23.92 -0.32
CA ALA A 103 8.66 -23.39 -1.44
C ALA A 103 7.19 -23.19 -1.04
N SER A 104 6.56 -24.18 -0.41
CA SER A 104 5.16 -24.07 0.05
C SER A 104 4.92 -22.97 1.09
N LEU A 105 5.89 -22.71 1.97
CA LEU A 105 5.78 -21.61 2.94
C LEU A 105 5.92 -20.24 2.28
N LEU A 106 6.86 -20.09 1.35
CA LEU A 106 7.07 -18.86 0.60
C LEU A 106 5.90 -18.58 -0.36
N ASP A 107 5.37 -19.62 -1.02
CA ASP A 107 4.22 -19.51 -1.91
C ASP A 107 2.97 -19.01 -1.18
N LYS A 108 2.78 -19.43 0.08
CA LYS A 108 1.69 -18.90 0.88
C LYS A 108 1.82 -17.39 1.12
N THR A 109 3.02 -16.87 1.31
CA THR A 109 3.23 -15.43 1.41
C THR A 109 2.98 -14.76 0.06
N LEU A 110 3.51 -15.32 -1.03
CA LEU A 110 3.25 -14.82 -2.39
C LEU A 110 1.75 -14.64 -2.67
N GLN A 111 0.94 -15.64 -2.37
CA GLN A 111 -0.51 -15.58 -2.56
C GLN A 111 -1.18 -14.51 -1.68
N GLU A 112 -0.68 -14.29 -0.47
CA GLU A 112 -1.16 -13.25 0.44
C GLU A 112 -0.86 -11.84 -0.12
N GLU A 113 0.33 -11.60 -0.72
CA GLU A 113 0.67 -10.32 -1.35
C GLU A 113 -0.14 -10.07 -2.64
N GLU A 114 -0.31 -11.08 -3.47
CA GLU A 114 -1.17 -11.01 -4.66
C GLU A 114 -2.63 -10.70 -4.30
N GLU A 115 -3.12 -11.20 -3.19
CA GLU A 115 -4.47 -10.90 -2.71
C GLU A 115 -4.57 -9.48 -2.17
N THR A 116 -3.57 -9.00 -1.43
CA THR A 116 -3.52 -7.62 -0.93
C THR A 116 -3.48 -6.62 -2.09
N ASP A 117 -2.68 -6.87 -3.12
CA ASP A 117 -2.62 -6.02 -4.31
C ASP A 117 -3.97 -5.91 -5.01
N ARG A 118 -4.69 -7.04 -5.18
CA ARG A 118 -6.05 -7.04 -5.73
C ARG A 118 -7.05 -6.27 -4.88
N GLN A 119 -7.03 -6.48 -3.55
CA GLN A 119 -7.90 -5.75 -2.63
C GLN A 119 -7.68 -4.25 -2.69
N LEU A 120 -6.43 -3.80 -2.79
CA LEU A 120 -6.10 -2.38 -2.96
C LEU A 120 -6.65 -1.83 -4.28
N THR A 121 -6.58 -2.60 -5.37
CA THR A 121 -7.20 -2.24 -6.65
C THR A 121 -8.72 -2.11 -6.51
N ASP A 122 -9.39 -3.10 -5.91
CA ASP A 122 -10.84 -3.10 -5.71
C ASP A 122 -11.29 -1.89 -4.89
N ILE A 123 -10.55 -1.54 -3.83
CA ILE A 123 -10.82 -0.35 -3.00
C ILE A 123 -10.65 0.93 -3.83
N ALA A 124 -9.59 1.05 -4.63
CA ALA A 124 -9.35 2.21 -5.48
C ALA A 124 -10.48 2.41 -6.51
N GLU A 125 -10.90 1.32 -7.17
CA GLU A 125 -11.91 1.34 -8.22
C GLU A 125 -13.35 1.49 -7.69
N SER A 126 -13.62 1.09 -6.44
CA SER A 126 -14.96 1.16 -5.86
C SER A 126 -15.50 2.59 -5.80
N TYR A 127 -14.68 3.54 -5.33
CA TYR A 127 -15.08 4.96 -5.24
C TYR A 127 -13.92 5.95 -5.02
N ILE A 128 -12.75 5.52 -4.51
CA ILE A 128 -11.67 6.44 -4.12
C ILE A 128 -11.15 7.24 -5.32
N ASN A 129 -10.85 6.55 -6.43
CA ASN A 129 -10.33 7.22 -7.64
C ASN A 129 -11.33 8.23 -8.20
N PHE A 130 -12.60 7.90 -8.20
CA PHE A 130 -13.65 8.79 -8.69
C PHE A 130 -13.82 10.02 -7.79
N GLN A 131 -13.80 9.84 -6.48
CA GLN A 131 -13.89 10.97 -5.54
C GLN A 131 -12.64 11.84 -5.55
N ALA A 132 -11.46 11.28 -5.80
CA ALA A 132 -10.23 12.04 -5.97
C ALA A 132 -10.28 12.95 -7.22
N GLU A 133 -10.86 12.48 -8.32
CA GLU A 133 -11.12 13.28 -9.53
C GLU A 133 -12.07 14.45 -9.22
N GLU A 134 -13.19 14.19 -8.54
CA GLU A 134 -14.14 15.24 -8.15
C GLU A 134 -13.53 16.29 -7.21
N GLU A 135 -12.60 15.92 -6.33
CA GLU A 135 -11.88 16.87 -5.46
C GLU A 135 -11.03 17.85 -6.27
N ASP A 136 -10.37 17.38 -7.33
CA ASP A 136 -9.53 18.19 -8.19
C ASP A 136 -10.38 19.17 -9.01
N GLU A 137 -11.49 18.73 -9.57
CA GLU A 137 -12.43 19.59 -10.29
C GLU A 137 -12.98 20.73 -9.42
N ARG A 138 -13.41 20.44 -8.18
CA ARG A 138 -13.89 21.45 -7.23
C ARG A 138 -12.81 22.44 -6.81
N SER A 139 -11.56 22.02 -6.76
CA SER A 139 -10.43 22.87 -6.41
C SER A 139 -10.02 23.81 -7.56
N SER A 140 -10.35 23.45 -8.79
CA SER A 140 -10.04 24.19 -10.02
C SER A 140 -11.13 25.19 -10.43
N GLU A 141 -12.35 25.13 -9.84
CA GLU A 141 -13.40 26.11 -10.11
C GLU A 141 -13.03 27.50 -9.55
N PRO A 142 -13.12 28.58 -10.33
CA PRO A 142 -12.84 29.93 -9.86
C PRO A 142 -13.89 30.29 -8.79
N LYS A 143 -13.44 30.66 -7.58
CA LYS A 143 -14.30 31.21 -6.54
C LYS A 143 -15.05 32.41 -7.11
N THR A 144 -16.34 32.25 -7.40
CA THR A 144 -17.21 33.36 -7.74
C THR A 144 -17.31 34.24 -6.50
N GLU A 145 -16.59 35.36 -6.50
CA GLU A 145 -16.77 36.43 -5.51
C GLU A 145 -18.22 36.88 -5.55
N SER A 146 -18.95 36.64 -4.47
CA SER A 146 -20.26 37.22 -4.26
C SER A 146 -20.06 38.75 -4.14
N MET A 147 -20.27 39.48 -5.25
CA MET A 147 -20.40 40.93 -5.22
C MET A 147 -21.60 41.26 -4.34
N SER A 148 -21.33 41.63 -3.09
CA SER A 148 -22.29 42.30 -2.22
C SER A 148 -22.64 43.61 -2.88
N MET A 149 -23.83 43.68 -3.50
CA MET A 149 -24.44 44.96 -3.90
C MET A 149 -24.85 45.68 -2.62
N THR A 150 -24.02 46.61 -2.16
CA THR A 150 -24.44 47.66 -1.22
C THR A 150 -25.30 48.64 -2.00
N GLY A 151 -26.63 48.47 -1.88
CA GLY A 151 -27.60 49.43 -2.38
C GLY A 151 -27.50 50.70 -1.59
N THR A 152 -27.03 51.75 -2.23
CA THR A 152 -27.13 53.13 -1.73
C THR A 152 -28.54 53.64 -2.05
N SER A 153 -29.38 53.76 -1.02
CA SER A 153 -30.66 54.52 -1.13
C SER A 153 -30.37 55.99 -1.11
N PHE A 154 -30.95 56.70 -2.04
CA PHE A 154 -31.23 58.14 -1.95
C PHE A 154 -32.65 58.31 -1.52
#